data_b43efbc431fcb1066412204120049399
#
_entry.id   b43efbc431fcb1066412204120049399
#
_cell.length_a   1.000
_cell.length_b   1.000
_cell.length_c   1.000
_cell.angle_alpha   90.00
_cell.angle_beta   90.00
_cell.angle_gamma   90.00
#
_symmetry.space_group_name_H-M   'P 1'
#
loop_
_entity.id
_entity.type
_entity.pdbx_description
1 polymer ?
#
loop_
_entity_poly.entity_id
_entity_poly.type
_entity_poly.pdbx_seq_one_letter_code
_entity_poly.pdbx_strand_id
1 'polypeptide(L)'
;MASTVNNTGFFSRRPWIVWGVGIVAAVILLASFMSRDDSVTVRAAKAERSTIRSLISTNGKIEPVQNFEAHAPIGTTIKRILVKEGDHVKKGQLLLQLNDAEARSQAARALSQVRGAQADTSAMESGGNREEVLTTESQLVKARTDRDTAQRNLEALRRLQQKGAASPGEVKDAENQVARADADFKLLQQKQKDRYSQPEIARVGARGAEAQAAYAAAQDVLSHLNIRAPFDGVVYSLPVRQGAYVGPGDLVLQMADLSRVLVRAYVDEPDVGRLLPGQRIEVTWDAIPGRVWQGKVDVVPASVKLRGTRNVGETTTVVDNPDFKLLPNINVGVTIVAAEHRNVITVPREAIRQDNSKTFVFEIANNRLIHRDVQVSISNLTQVEITSGLTDNALLALGSTNSKPLKDGADVKVVR
;
A
#
# COMPACT_ATOMS: atom_id res chain seq x y z
N MET A 1 62.60 -96.77 41.45
CA MET A 1 63.68 -96.38 40.56
C MET A 1 63.30 -94.94 40.10
N ALA A 2 63.92 -93.94 40.72
CA ALA A 2 65.06 -93.16 40.34
C ALA A 2 64.78 -92.45 39.03
N SER A 3 64.87 -91.14 38.88
CA SER A 3 65.93 -90.25 39.32
C SER A 3 65.49 -88.80 39.19
N THR A 4 65.86 -88.01 40.13
CA THR A 4 65.90 -86.53 40.20
C THR A 4 66.86 -86.02 39.13
N VAL A 5 66.44 -84.89 38.46
CA VAL A 5 67.42 -83.95 37.89
C VAL A 5 67.08 -82.53 38.36
N ASN A 6 67.98 -82.09 39.16
CA ASN A 6 68.15 -80.74 39.68
C ASN A 6 68.62 -79.84 38.52
N ASN A 7 68.00 -78.67 38.33
CA ASN A 7 68.65 -77.63 37.55
C ASN A 7 68.53 -76.29 38.32
N THR A 8 69.66 -76.02 38.98
CA THR A 8 69.90 -74.81 39.76
C THR A 8 70.17 -73.60 38.87
N GLY A 9 69.53 -72.58 39.23
CA GLY A 9 69.57 -71.22 38.78
C GLY A 9 70.86 -70.56 38.43
N PHE A 10 70.73 -69.63 37.57
CA PHE A 10 71.78 -68.68 37.21
C PHE A 10 71.21 -67.26 37.33
N PHE A 11 71.00 -66.77 38.55
CA PHE A 11 70.80 -65.36 38.85
C PHE A 11 71.44 -65.07 40.24
N SER A 12 72.73 -64.98 40.22
CA SER A 12 73.45 -64.50 41.40
C SER A 12 74.16 -63.17 41.07
N ARG A 13 73.71 -62.10 41.77
CA ARG A 13 74.50 -61.00 42.24
C ARG A 13 75.17 -60.08 41.22
N ARG A 14 74.38 -59.12 40.68
CA ARG A 14 74.90 -57.76 40.37
C ARG A 14 73.86 -56.71 40.76
N PRO A 15 73.74 -56.33 42.01
CA PRO A 15 72.73 -55.32 42.46
C PRO A 15 72.91 -53.97 41.81
N TRP A 16 74.10 -53.65 41.34
CA TRP A 16 74.34 -52.35 40.65
C TRP A 16 73.72 -52.21 39.28
N ILE A 17 73.47 -53.34 38.58
CA ILE A 17 72.75 -53.35 37.28
C ILE A 17 71.24 -53.02 37.45
N VAL A 18 70.64 -53.49 38.54
CA VAL A 18 69.23 -53.21 38.90
C VAL A 18 69.07 -51.74 39.28
N TRP A 19 70.03 -51.21 40.01
CA TRP A 19 70.05 -49.77 40.31
C TRP A 19 70.30 -48.89 39.04
N GLY A 20 71.16 -49.30 38.14
CA GLY A 20 71.43 -48.64 36.88
C GLY A 20 70.16 -48.59 35.96
N VAL A 21 69.48 -49.76 35.84
CA VAL A 21 68.22 -49.84 35.05
C VAL A 21 67.13 -49.02 35.72
N GLY A 22 67.07 -49.03 37.08
CA GLY A 22 66.11 -48.17 37.82
C GLY A 22 66.35 -46.69 37.61
N ILE A 23 67.60 -46.22 37.61
CA ILE A 23 67.96 -44.82 37.34
C ILE A 23 67.66 -44.46 35.89
N VAL A 24 67.97 -45.30 34.91
CA VAL A 24 67.65 -45.03 33.50
C VAL A 24 66.15 -45.02 33.27
N ALA A 25 65.39 -45.95 33.88
CA ALA A 25 63.93 -45.94 33.81
C ALA A 25 63.35 -44.68 34.48
N ALA A 26 63.91 -44.25 35.63
CA ALA A 26 63.50 -43.00 36.30
C ALA A 26 63.82 -41.74 35.45
N VAL A 27 64.98 -41.71 34.78
CA VAL A 27 65.38 -40.64 33.88
C VAL A 27 64.50 -40.61 32.61
N ILE A 28 64.16 -41.78 32.05
CA ILE A 28 63.21 -41.85 30.90
C ILE A 28 61.83 -41.45 31.34
N LEU A 29 61.33 -41.82 32.51
CA LEU A 29 60.06 -41.40 33.07
C LEU A 29 60.09 -39.89 33.38
N LEU A 30 61.16 -39.37 33.93
CA LEU A 30 61.32 -37.94 34.17
C LEU A 30 61.42 -37.17 32.86
N ALA A 31 62.18 -37.67 31.87
CA ALA A 31 62.22 -37.04 30.52
C ALA A 31 60.89 -37.16 29.79
N SER A 32 60.15 -38.25 29.93
CA SER A 32 58.80 -38.43 29.40
C SER A 32 57.79 -37.54 30.09
N PHE A 33 57.96 -37.23 31.38
CA PHE A 33 57.12 -36.28 32.16
C PHE A 33 57.47 -34.81 31.83
N MET A 34 58.72 -34.47 31.58
CA MET A 34 59.20 -33.17 31.12
C MET A 34 58.96 -32.94 29.63
N SER A 35 58.69 -33.94 28.82
CA SER A 35 58.38 -33.84 27.37
C SER A 35 56.92 -33.80 27.07
N ARG A 36 56.01 -33.66 28.05
CA ARG A 36 54.61 -33.35 27.78
C ARG A 36 54.53 -31.92 27.32
N ASP A 37 54.52 -31.75 26.00
CA ASP A 37 54.22 -30.48 25.34
C ASP A 37 52.79 -30.06 25.75
N ASP A 38 52.73 -29.22 26.79
CA ASP A 38 51.43 -28.77 27.35
C ASP A 38 50.82 -27.61 26.56
N SER A 39 51.44 -27.30 25.41
CA SER A 39 51.01 -26.26 24.53
C SER A 39 49.62 -26.55 23.93
N VAL A 40 48.77 -25.54 23.87
CA VAL A 40 47.46 -25.55 23.19
C VAL A 40 47.71 -25.27 21.71
N THR A 41 47.33 -26.20 20.84
CA THR A 41 47.43 -25.98 19.40
C THR A 41 46.17 -25.20 18.93
N VAL A 42 46.37 -24.03 18.32
CA VAL A 42 45.26 -23.15 17.96
C VAL A 42 45.29 -22.71 16.51
N ARG A 43 44.12 -22.56 15.90
CA ARG A 43 43.95 -21.75 14.67
C ARG A 43 43.99 -20.29 15.08
N ALA A 44 44.65 -19.44 14.29
CA ALA A 44 44.76 -18.04 14.58
C ALA A 44 44.31 -17.18 13.38
N ALA A 45 43.77 -16.03 13.66
CA ALA A 45 43.47 -14.99 12.69
C ALA A 45 43.96 -13.64 13.20
N LYS A 46 44.24 -12.74 12.27
CA LYS A 46 44.60 -11.34 12.62
C LYS A 46 43.38 -10.49 12.72
N ALA A 47 43.41 -9.53 13.64
CA ALA A 47 42.49 -8.40 13.63
C ALA A 47 42.89 -7.47 12.48
N GLU A 48 41.96 -7.17 11.59
CA GLU A 48 42.22 -6.36 10.40
C GLU A 48 41.26 -5.19 10.31
N ARG A 49 41.73 -4.08 9.74
CA ARG A 49 40.81 -2.98 9.43
C ARG A 49 40.08 -3.28 8.15
N SER A 50 38.77 -3.38 8.25
CA SER A 50 37.90 -3.63 7.10
C SER A 50 36.59 -2.86 7.18
N THR A 51 35.78 -2.99 6.14
CA THR A 51 34.40 -2.51 6.15
C THR A 51 33.50 -3.66 6.59
N ILE A 52 32.75 -3.45 7.66
CA ILE A 52 31.74 -4.40 8.11
C ILE A 52 30.34 -3.86 7.82
N ARG A 53 29.48 -4.74 7.32
CA ARG A 53 28.07 -4.46 7.06
C ARG A 53 27.20 -5.41 7.86
N SER A 54 26.23 -4.86 8.55
CA SER A 54 25.15 -5.60 9.18
C SER A 54 23.95 -5.59 8.24
N LEU A 55 23.55 -6.77 7.77
CA LEU A 55 22.53 -6.96 6.77
C LEU A 55 21.28 -7.57 7.39
N ILE A 56 20.10 -7.14 6.92
CA ILE A 56 18.82 -7.79 7.15
C ILE A 56 18.40 -8.38 5.81
N SER A 57 18.31 -9.71 5.73
CA SER A 57 17.86 -10.40 4.51
C SER A 57 16.45 -10.92 4.72
N THR A 58 15.57 -10.59 3.79
CA THR A 58 14.16 -10.96 3.84
C THR A 58 13.58 -11.13 2.45
N ASN A 59 12.32 -11.55 2.38
CA ASN A 59 11.56 -11.62 1.13
C ASN A 59 10.65 -10.40 1.01
N GLY A 60 10.44 -9.98 -0.23
CA GLY A 60 9.49 -8.92 -0.57
C GLY A 60 8.58 -9.31 -1.72
N LYS A 61 7.57 -8.49 -1.94
CA LYS A 61 6.65 -8.57 -3.08
C LYS A 61 6.70 -7.28 -3.88
N ILE A 62 6.69 -7.40 -5.20
CA ILE A 62 6.59 -6.25 -6.10
C ILE A 62 5.13 -5.86 -6.25
N GLU A 63 4.86 -4.57 -6.05
CA GLU A 63 3.57 -3.93 -6.27
C GLU A 63 3.76 -2.73 -7.22
N PRO A 64 2.80 -2.37 -8.05
CA PRO A 64 2.89 -1.15 -8.82
C PRO A 64 2.72 0.08 -7.92
N VAL A 65 3.42 1.18 -8.23
CA VAL A 65 3.24 2.47 -7.54
C VAL A 65 1.89 3.08 -7.86
N GLN A 66 1.48 3.02 -9.15
CA GLN A 66 0.15 3.41 -9.61
C GLN A 66 -0.51 2.19 -10.23
N ASN A 67 -1.65 1.81 -9.69
CA ASN A 67 -2.47 0.69 -10.16
C ASN A 67 -3.86 1.19 -10.56
N PHE A 68 -4.37 0.67 -11.65
CA PHE A 68 -5.75 0.87 -12.08
C PHE A 68 -6.41 -0.48 -12.30
N GLU A 69 -7.49 -0.70 -11.58
CA GLU A 69 -8.33 -1.89 -11.68
C GLU A 69 -9.68 -1.48 -12.26
N ALA A 70 -9.96 -1.94 -13.46
CA ALA A 70 -11.24 -1.71 -14.11
C ALA A 70 -12.22 -2.79 -13.71
N HIS A 71 -13.36 -2.37 -13.17
CA HIS A 71 -14.46 -3.25 -12.80
C HIS A 71 -15.68 -2.96 -13.67
N ALA A 72 -16.49 -3.99 -13.94
CA ALA A 72 -17.74 -3.82 -14.66
C ALA A 72 -18.77 -3.07 -13.79
N PRO A 73 -19.30 -1.91 -14.22
CA PRO A 73 -20.25 -1.13 -13.43
C PRO A 73 -21.64 -1.77 -13.35
N ILE A 74 -21.98 -2.58 -14.34
CA ILE A 74 -23.25 -3.32 -14.44
C ILE A 74 -23.01 -4.72 -15.00
N GLY A 75 -23.96 -5.62 -14.78
CA GLY A 75 -23.97 -6.93 -15.46
C GLY A 75 -24.17 -6.79 -16.97
N THR A 76 -23.16 -7.22 -17.76
CA THR A 76 -23.20 -7.10 -19.22
C THR A 76 -22.19 -8.06 -19.88
N THR A 77 -22.09 -8.02 -21.21
CA THR A 77 -21.10 -8.81 -21.95
C THR A 77 -19.95 -7.98 -22.48
N ILE A 78 -18.78 -8.60 -22.65
CA ILE A 78 -17.61 -7.96 -23.26
C ILE A 78 -17.85 -7.82 -24.76
N LYS A 79 -17.99 -6.59 -25.26
CA LYS A 79 -18.24 -6.32 -26.69
C LYS A 79 -16.96 -6.42 -27.52
N ARG A 80 -15.88 -5.79 -27.08
CA ARG A 80 -14.57 -5.81 -27.75
C ARG A 80 -13.44 -5.62 -26.74
N ILE A 81 -12.33 -6.28 -26.98
CA ILE A 81 -11.06 -6.10 -26.28
C ILE A 81 -10.09 -5.53 -27.32
N LEU A 82 -9.44 -4.42 -27.02
CA LEU A 82 -8.58 -3.68 -27.93
C LEU A 82 -7.09 -3.77 -27.55
N VAL A 83 -6.79 -4.43 -26.43
CA VAL A 83 -5.44 -4.58 -25.87
C VAL A 83 -5.22 -6.02 -25.42
N LYS A 84 -3.96 -6.39 -25.22
CA LYS A 84 -3.52 -7.67 -24.65
C LYS A 84 -2.68 -7.44 -23.40
N GLU A 85 -2.49 -8.48 -22.60
CA GLU A 85 -1.51 -8.46 -21.52
C GLU A 85 -0.11 -8.20 -22.09
N GLY A 86 0.63 -7.28 -21.47
CA GLY A 86 1.92 -6.79 -21.92
C GLY A 86 1.88 -5.54 -22.80
N ASP A 87 0.73 -5.11 -23.27
CA ASP A 87 0.62 -3.92 -24.13
C ASP A 87 0.87 -2.63 -23.33
N HIS A 88 1.67 -1.75 -23.94
CA HIS A 88 1.85 -0.38 -23.47
C HIS A 88 0.71 0.49 -23.98
N VAL A 89 0.07 1.20 -23.07
CA VAL A 89 -1.10 2.04 -23.35
C VAL A 89 -0.88 3.49 -22.91
N LYS A 90 -1.49 4.42 -23.64
CA LYS A 90 -1.43 5.85 -23.32
C LYS A 90 -2.68 6.30 -22.60
N LYS A 91 -2.56 7.35 -21.79
CA LYS A 91 -3.69 8.01 -21.14
C LYS A 91 -4.80 8.33 -22.12
N GLY A 92 -6.06 7.97 -21.78
CA GLY A 92 -7.24 8.16 -22.61
C GLY A 92 -7.46 7.09 -23.67
N GLN A 93 -6.49 6.20 -23.92
CA GLN A 93 -6.64 5.10 -24.89
C GLN A 93 -7.77 4.17 -24.47
N LEU A 94 -8.64 3.78 -25.42
CA LEU A 94 -9.70 2.81 -25.20
C LEU A 94 -9.11 1.41 -25.11
N LEU A 95 -9.33 0.74 -23.99
CA LEU A 95 -8.76 -0.59 -23.69
C LEU A 95 -9.76 -1.71 -23.95
N LEU A 96 -10.96 -1.53 -23.45
CA LEU A 96 -12.03 -2.53 -23.49
C LEU A 96 -13.38 -1.84 -23.62
N GLN A 97 -14.29 -2.45 -24.33
CA GLN A 97 -15.65 -1.97 -24.52
C GLN A 97 -16.64 -3.03 -24.07
N LEU A 98 -17.46 -2.67 -23.12
CA LEU A 98 -18.59 -3.46 -22.65
C LEU A 98 -19.81 -3.24 -23.57
N ASN A 99 -20.76 -4.15 -23.57
CA ASN A 99 -22.00 -3.98 -24.33
C ASN A 99 -22.84 -2.89 -23.68
N ASP A 100 -23.12 -1.84 -24.43
CA ASP A 100 -23.73 -0.62 -23.99
C ASP A 100 -25.21 -0.47 -24.41
N ALA A 101 -25.79 -1.49 -25.04
CA ALA A 101 -27.14 -1.40 -25.62
C ALA A 101 -28.22 -1.06 -24.57
N GLU A 102 -28.20 -1.75 -23.42
CA GLU A 102 -29.17 -1.50 -22.33
C GLU A 102 -28.93 -0.13 -21.66
N ALA A 103 -27.65 0.21 -21.36
CA ALA A 103 -27.34 1.50 -20.77
C ALA A 103 -27.71 2.69 -21.69
N ARG A 104 -27.53 2.56 -23.01
CA ARG A 104 -28.00 3.54 -23.98
C ARG A 104 -29.51 3.67 -23.97
N SER A 105 -30.23 2.56 -23.90
CA SER A 105 -31.69 2.55 -23.81
C SER A 105 -32.15 3.29 -22.55
N GLN A 106 -31.48 3.02 -21.42
CA GLN A 106 -31.80 3.67 -20.16
C GLN A 106 -31.50 5.18 -20.18
N ALA A 107 -30.36 5.59 -20.72
CA ALA A 107 -30.02 7.00 -20.90
C ALA A 107 -31.03 7.72 -21.82
N ALA A 108 -31.48 7.08 -22.90
CA ALA A 108 -32.48 7.62 -23.81
C ALA A 108 -33.84 7.79 -23.13
N ARG A 109 -34.27 6.83 -22.29
CA ARG A 109 -35.51 6.95 -21.49
C ARG A 109 -35.40 8.11 -20.48
N ALA A 110 -34.30 8.20 -19.76
CA ALA A 110 -34.07 9.27 -18.80
C ALA A 110 -34.04 10.67 -19.48
N LEU A 111 -33.40 10.75 -20.67
CA LEU A 111 -33.44 11.99 -21.47
C LEU A 111 -34.85 12.38 -21.89
N SER A 112 -35.71 11.43 -22.24
CA SER A 112 -37.11 11.69 -22.56
C SER A 112 -37.88 12.23 -21.35
N GLN A 113 -37.56 11.72 -20.13
CA GLN A 113 -38.14 12.25 -18.88
C GLN A 113 -37.71 13.71 -18.61
N VAL A 114 -36.43 14.03 -18.85
CA VAL A 114 -35.91 15.40 -18.74
C VAL A 114 -36.66 16.34 -19.68
N ARG A 115 -36.84 15.91 -20.95
CA ARG A 115 -37.58 16.73 -21.94
C ARG A 115 -39.03 16.91 -21.55
N GLY A 116 -39.70 15.89 -21.00
CA GLY A 116 -41.06 16.00 -20.47
C GLY A 116 -41.13 17.01 -19.32
N ALA A 117 -40.26 16.87 -18.32
CA ALA A 117 -40.23 17.81 -17.19
C ALA A 117 -39.90 19.28 -17.60
N GLN A 118 -39.03 19.45 -18.61
CA GLN A 118 -38.75 20.78 -19.18
C GLN A 118 -39.97 21.34 -19.86
N ALA A 119 -40.76 20.56 -20.62
CA ALA A 119 -42.00 21.00 -21.24
C ALA A 119 -43.03 21.43 -20.19
N ASP A 120 -43.18 20.67 -19.09
CA ASP A 120 -44.04 21.00 -17.96
C ASP A 120 -43.60 22.33 -17.31
N THR A 121 -42.32 22.54 -17.11
CA THR A 121 -41.77 23.79 -16.55
C THR A 121 -42.05 24.97 -17.48
N SER A 122 -41.80 24.82 -18.79
CA SER A 122 -42.05 25.85 -19.80
C SER A 122 -43.54 26.18 -19.92
N ALA A 123 -44.42 25.18 -19.80
CA ALA A 123 -45.86 25.41 -19.77
C ALA A 123 -46.28 26.20 -18.55
N MET A 124 -45.71 25.92 -17.38
CA MET A 124 -45.97 26.73 -16.16
C MET A 124 -45.49 28.17 -16.29
N GLU A 125 -44.24 28.38 -16.77
CA GLU A 125 -43.65 29.69 -16.99
C GLU A 125 -44.46 30.54 -17.98
N SER A 126 -45.04 29.90 -18.99
CA SER A 126 -45.92 30.55 -19.98
C SER A 126 -47.34 30.81 -19.45
N GLY A 127 -47.59 30.49 -18.17
CA GLY A 127 -48.92 30.68 -17.55
C GLY A 127 -49.93 29.61 -17.89
N GLY A 128 -49.51 28.41 -18.34
CA GLY A 128 -50.36 27.28 -18.67
C GLY A 128 -50.40 26.90 -20.13
N ASN A 129 -51.23 25.93 -20.44
CA ASN A 129 -51.48 25.58 -21.84
C ASN A 129 -52.12 26.78 -22.59
N ARG A 130 -51.78 26.93 -23.85
CA ARG A 130 -52.22 28.09 -24.68
C ARG A 130 -53.74 28.31 -24.67
N GLU A 131 -54.50 27.22 -24.64
CA GLU A 131 -55.97 27.28 -24.57
C GLU A 131 -56.45 27.86 -23.23
N GLU A 132 -55.85 27.47 -22.11
CA GLU A 132 -56.17 27.98 -20.78
C GLU A 132 -55.80 29.47 -20.65
N VAL A 133 -54.66 29.90 -21.21
CA VAL A 133 -54.22 31.29 -21.22
C VAL A 133 -55.24 32.16 -21.97
N LEU A 134 -55.62 31.74 -23.21
CA LEU A 134 -56.56 32.45 -24.05
C LEU A 134 -57.96 32.55 -23.41
N THR A 135 -58.42 31.42 -22.76
CA THR A 135 -59.73 31.42 -22.07
C THR A 135 -59.76 32.42 -20.90
N THR A 136 -58.68 32.37 -20.06
CA THR A 136 -58.58 33.31 -18.90
C THR A 136 -58.47 34.74 -19.35
N GLU A 137 -57.75 35.07 -20.40
CA GLU A 137 -57.62 36.39 -20.99
C GLU A 137 -58.99 36.91 -21.52
N SER A 138 -59.72 36.06 -22.25
CA SER A 138 -61.08 36.36 -22.72
C SER A 138 -62.04 36.67 -21.57
N GLN A 139 -61.98 35.82 -20.48
CA GLN A 139 -62.80 36.07 -19.30
C GLN A 139 -62.47 37.42 -18.60
N LEU A 140 -61.15 37.72 -18.51
CA LEU A 140 -60.69 38.97 -17.91
C LEU A 140 -61.15 40.22 -18.70
N VAL A 141 -61.00 40.14 -20.03
CA VAL A 141 -61.47 41.19 -20.92
C VAL A 141 -63.00 41.43 -20.76
N LYS A 142 -63.80 40.36 -20.69
CA LYS A 142 -65.25 40.43 -20.44
C LYS A 142 -65.56 41.11 -19.10
N ALA A 143 -64.93 40.61 -18.00
CA ALA A 143 -65.18 41.16 -16.65
C ALA A 143 -64.77 42.68 -16.56
N ARG A 144 -63.69 43.04 -17.24
CA ARG A 144 -63.27 44.45 -17.35
C ARG A 144 -64.32 45.26 -18.03
N THR A 145 -64.84 44.80 -19.15
CA THR A 145 -65.92 45.50 -19.92
C THR A 145 -67.20 45.65 -19.09
N ASP A 146 -67.56 44.57 -18.36
CA ASP A 146 -68.78 44.62 -17.49
C ASP A 146 -68.59 45.63 -16.35
N ARG A 147 -67.39 45.64 -15.68
CA ARG A 147 -67.07 46.65 -14.64
C ARG A 147 -67.13 48.08 -15.18
N ASP A 148 -66.47 48.35 -16.32
CA ASP A 148 -66.42 49.68 -16.92
C ASP A 148 -67.79 50.15 -17.38
N THR A 149 -68.69 49.23 -17.79
CA THR A 149 -70.06 49.48 -18.13
C THR A 149 -70.90 49.81 -16.88
N ALA A 150 -70.78 49.01 -15.83
CA ALA A 150 -71.47 49.29 -14.56
C ALA A 150 -71.01 50.63 -13.96
N GLN A 151 -69.76 51.00 -14.09
CA GLN A 151 -69.19 52.24 -13.57
C GLN A 151 -69.77 53.48 -14.35
N ARG A 152 -69.82 53.40 -15.67
CA ARG A 152 -70.45 54.44 -16.50
C ARG A 152 -71.94 54.64 -16.21
N ASN A 153 -72.70 53.56 -15.98
CA ASN A 153 -74.11 53.59 -15.59
C ASN A 153 -74.29 54.30 -14.24
N LEU A 154 -73.46 53.93 -13.24
CA LEU A 154 -73.48 54.57 -11.91
C LEU A 154 -73.21 56.10 -12.03
N GLU A 155 -72.22 56.53 -12.82
CA GLU A 155 -71.91 57.91 -13.05
C GLU A 155 -73.04 58.65 -13.75
N ALA A 156 -73.75 58.02 -14.69
CA ALA A 156 -74.90 58.59 -15.36
C ALA A 156 -76.05 58.72 -14.39
N LEU A 157 -76.39 57.75 -13.58
CA LEU A 157 -77.45 57.79 -12.56
C LEU A 157 -77.14 58.81 -11.46
N ARG A 158 -75.90 58.96 -11.00
CA ARG A 158 -75.51 60.01 -10.04
C ARG A 158 -75.71 61.40 -10.61
N ARG A 159 -75.40 61.62 -11.90
CA ARG A 159 -75.69 62.92 -12.60
C ARG A 159 -77.21 63.18 -12.73
N LEU A 160 -78.04 62.18 -13.00
CA LEU A 160 -79.49 62.27 -13.05
C LEU A 160 -80.11 62.55 -11.67
N GLN A 161 -79.55 61.84 -10.60
CA GLN A 161 -80.00 62.10 -9.22
C GLN A 161 -79.78 63.55 -8.80
N GLN A 162 -78.64 64.17 -9.14
CA GLN A 162 -78.33 65.57 -8.87
C GLN A 162 -79.32 66.50 -9.56
N LYS A 163 -79.92 66.06 -10.68
CA LYS A 163 -80.95 66.81 -11.40
C LYS A 163 -82.39 66.44 -11.00
N GLY A 164 -82.54 65.58 -9.96
CA GLY A 164 -83.84 65.10 -9.46
C GLY A 164 -84.54 64.08 -10.36
N ALA A 165 -83.83 63.46 -11.34
CA ALA A 165 -84.40 62.59 -12.36
C ALA A 165 -84.03 61.09 -12.13
N ALA A 166 -83.42 60.76 -10.99
CA ALA A 166 -83.18 59.37 -10.53
C ALA A 166 -83.39 59.27 -9.03
N SER A 167 -83.84 58.08 -8.55
CA SER A 167 -84.10 57.85 -7.14
C SER A 167 -82.84 57.45 -6.37
N PRO A 168 -82.79 57.68 -5.04
CA PRO A 168 -81.67 57.18 -4.23
C PRO A 168 -81.50 55.63 -4.28
N GLY A 169 -82.62 54.90 -4.48
CA GLY A 169 -82.64 53.44 -4.64
C GLY A 169 -81.88 52.95 -5.89
N GLU A 170 -82.22 53.65 -7.07
CA GLU A 170 -81.57 53.33 -8.34
C GLU A 170 -80.04 53.53 -8.30
N VAL A 171 -79.60 54.64 -7.64
CA VAL A 171 -78.16 54.89 -7.46
C VAL A 171 -77.52 53.81 -6.56
N LYS A 172 -78.22 53.41 -5.50
CA LYS A 172 -77.75 52.36 -4.61
C LYS A 172 -77.62 50.97 -5.28
N ASP A 173 -78.57 50.64 -6.15
CA ASP A 173 -78.58 49.44 -6.95
C ASP A 173 -77.39 49.43 -7.93
N ALA A 174 -77.15 50.58 -8.59
CA ALA A 174 -75.97 50.73 -9.48
C ALA A 174 -74.62 50.64 -8.72
N GLU A 175 -74.58 51.24 -7.49
CA GLU A 175 -73.39 51.05 -6.62
C GLU A 175 -73.13 49.56 -6.30
N ASN A 176 -74.20 48.82 -5.96
CA ASN A 176 -74.09 47.37 -5.69
C ASN A 176 -73.64 46.59 -6.93
N GLN A 177 -74.11 47.03 -8.13
CA GLN A 177 -73.68 46.37 -9.39
C GLN A 177 -72.22 46.62 -9.72
N VAL A 178 -71.70 47.84 -9.51
CA VAL A 178 -70.27 48.18 -9.65
C VAL A 178 -69.49 47.38 -8.67
N ALA A 179 -69.90 47.25 -7.41
CA ALA A 179 -69.20 46.47 -6.40
C ALA A 179 -69.08 44.98 -6.78
N ARG A 180 -70.13 44.39 -7.34
CA ARG A 180 -70.14 43.02 -7.84
C ARG A 180 -69.19 42.86 -9.03
N ALA A 181 -69.28 43.69 -10.06
CA ALA A 181 -68.47 43.68 -11.23
C ALA A 181 -66.95 43.85 -10.91
N ASP A 182 -66.68 44.80 -9.97
CA ASP A 182 -65.28 45.00 -9.48
C ASP A 182 -64.72 43.75 -8.71
N ALA A 183 -65.57 43.12 -7.91
CA ALA A 183 -65.20 41.88 -7.22
C ALA A 183 -64.87 40.73 -8.21
N ASP A 184 -65.74 40.58 -9.25
CA ASP A 184 -65.50 39.52 -10.28
C ASP A 184 -64.24 39.83 -11.08
N PHE A 185 -63.98 41.06 -11.47
CA PHE A 185 -62.79 41.50 -12.16
C PHE A 185 -61.50 41.21 -11.31
N LYS A 186 -61.53 41.61 -10.02
CA LYS A 186 -60.42 41.37 -9.09
C LYS A 186 -60.16 39.86 -8.88
N LEU A 187 -61.23 39.08 -8.77
CA LEU A 187 -61.09 37.62 -8.64
C LEU A 187 -60.37 36.96 -9.85
N LEU A 188 -60.77 37.37 -11.08
CA LEU A 188 -60.15 36.88 -12.29
C LEU A 188 -58.71 37.37 -12.47
N GLN A 189 -58.46 38.66 -12.08
CA GLN A 189 -57.11 39.22 -12.06
C GLN A 189 -56.19 38.45 -11.05
N GLN A 190 -56.72 38.12 -9.89
CA GLN A 190 -56.01 37.35 -8.91
C GLN A 190 -55.73 35.92 -9.41
N LYS A 191 -56.75 35.26 -10.02
CA LYS A 191 -56.58 33.95 -10.66
C LYS A 191 -55.54 33.95 -11.77
N GLN A 192 -55.44 35.03 -12.54
CA GLN A 192 -54.40 35.17 -13.58
C GLN A 192 -53.00 35.32 -12.95
N LYS A 193 -52.89 36.13 -11.88
CA LYS A 193 -51.61 36.39 -11.22
C LYS A 193 -51.10 35.20 -10.44
N ASP A 194 -51.97 34.53 -9.68
CA ASP A 194 -51.64 33.42 -8.79
C ASP A 194 -52.08 32.09 -9.40
N ARG A 195 -51.91 31.95 -10.72
CA ARG A 195 -52.39 30.77 -11.46
C ARG A 195 -51.82 29.47 -10.97
N TYR A 196 -50.53 29.46 -10.56
CA TYR A 196 -49.85 28.35 -9.93
C TYR A 196 -49.41 28.72 -8.53
N SER A 197 -49.76 27.87 -7.58
CA SER A 197 -49.29 28.02 -6.21
C SER A 197 -47.79 27.75 -6.09
N GLN A 198 -47.13 28.37 -5.13
CA GLN A 198 -45.69 28.11 -4.86
C GLN A 198 -45.37 26.61 -4.66
N PRO A 199 -46.21 25.81 -3.97
CA PRO A 199 -46.00 24.35 -3.88
C PRO A 199 -46.08 23.62 -5.23
N GLU A 200 -46.92 24.07 -6.15
CA GLU A 200 -47.01 23.48 -7.52
C GLU A 200 -45.75 23.76 -8.34
N ILE A 201 -45.28 24.99 -8.32
CA ILE A 201 -44.01 25.37 -8.97
C ILE A 201 -42.87 24.58 -8.39
N ALA A 202 -42.77 24.47 -7.05
CA ALA A 202 -41.75 23.68 -6.38
C ALA A 202 -41.83 22.20 -6.77
N ARG A 203 -43.03 21.62 -6.90
CA ARG A 203 -43.20 20.22 -7.29
C ARG A 203 -42.74 19.93 -8.72
N VAL A 204 -43.04 20.82 -9.66
CA VAL A 204 -42.58 20.68 -11.06
C VAL A 204 -41.06 20.85 -11.14
N GLY A 205 -40.52 21.85 -10.43
CA GLY A 205 -39.06 22.02 -10.31
C GLY A 205 -38.36 20.81 -9.72
N ALA A 206 -38.93 20.20 -8.66
CA ALA A 206 -38.38 18.98 -8.07
C ALA A 206 -38.41 17.81 -9.05
N ARG A 207 -39.49 17.60 -9.83
CA ARG A 207 -39.51 16.57 -10.88
C ARG A 207 -38.48 16.81 -11.97
N GLY A 208 -38.26 18.09 -12.34
CA GLY A 208 -37.21 18.45 -13.30
C GLY A 208 -35.80 18.07 -12.78
N ALA A 209 -35.54 18.41 -11.52
CA ALA A 209 -34.28 18.05 -10.86
C ALA A 209 -34.06 16.50 -10.75
N GLU A 210 -35.12 15.78 -10.38
CA GLU A 210 -35.12 14.32 -10.30
C GLU A 210 -34.81 13.68 -11.68
N ALA A 211 -35.49 14.11 -12.73
CA ALA A 211 -35.27 13.64 -14.10
C ALA A 211 -33.83 13.92 -14.57
N GLN A 212 -33.31 15.13 -14.26
CA GLN A 212 -31.93 15.50 -14.60
C GLN A 212 -30.90 14.64 -13.86
N ALA A 213 -31.13 14.37 -12.57
CA ALA A 213 -30.25 13.49 -11.78
C ALA A 213 -30.28 12.06 -12.32
N ALA A 214 -31.46 11.53 -12.67
CA ALA A 214 -31.59 10.21 -13.26
C ALA A 214 -30.86 10.11 -14.62
N TYR A 215 -30.94 11.14 -15.45
CA TYR A 215 -30.23 11.18 -16.73
C TYR A 215 -28.71 11.26 -16.52
N ALA A 216 -28.24 12.08 -15.59
CA ALA A 216 -26.81 12.17 -15.26
C ALA A 216 -26.25 10.80 -14.78
N ALA A 217 -26.99 10.11 -13.89
CA ALA A 217 -26.60 8.78 -13.43
C ALA A 217 -26.56 7.74 -14.58
N ALA A 218 -27.53 7.79 -15.48
CA ALA A 218 -27.54 6.88 -16.65
C ALA A 218 -26.37 7.17 -17.61
N GLN A 219 -26.01 8.44 -17.80
CA GLN A 219 -24.84 8.83 -18.61
C GLN A 219 -23.53 8.40 -17.96
N ASP A 220 -23.42 8.50 -16.65
CA ASP A 220 -22.22 8.08 -15.90
C ASP A 220 -21.99 6.58 -16.10
N VAL A 221 -23.01 5.75 -15.91
CA VAL A 221 -22.93 4.31 -16.20
C VAL A 221 -22.50 4.06 -17.63
N LEU A 222 -23.11 4.74 -18.62
CA LEU A 222 -22.79 4.60 -20.04
C LEU A 222 -21.32 4.96 -20.35
N SER A 223 -20.80 5.99 -19.71
CA SER A 223 -19.39 6.40 -19.87
C SER A 223 -18.41 5.34 -19.37
N HIS A 224 -18.71 4.71 -18.24
CA HIS A 224 -17.88 3.67 -17.62
C HIS A 224 -17.89 2.34 -18.34
N LEU A 225 -18.81 2.13 -19.31
CA LEU A 225 -18.79 0.92 -20.18
C LEU A 225 -17.68 0.96 -21.24
N ASN A 226 -17.07 2.11 -21.48
CA ASN A 226 -15.89 2.28 -22.32
C ASN A 226 -14.66 2.47 -21.46
N ILE A 227 -14.00 1.38 -21.09
CA ILE A 227 -12.85 1.40 -20.19
C ILE A 227 -11.65 2.01 -20.90
N ARG A 228 -11.14 3.12 -20.35
CA ARG A 228 -9.99 3.86 -20.87
C ARG A 228 -8.88 3.93 -19.84
N ALA A 229 -7.64 4.01 -20.33
CA ALA A 229 -6.47 4.18 -19.50
C ALA A 229 -6.48 5.57 -18.80
N PRO A 230 -6.42 5.65 -17.46
CA PRO A 230 -6.36 6.91 -16.73
C PRO A 230 -4.97 7.59 -16.77
N PHE A 231 -3.91 6.81 -17.04
CA PHE A 231 -2.52 7.23 -17.14
C PHE A 231 -1.76 6.34 -18.16
N ASP A 232 -0.53 6.70 -18.48
CA ASP A 232 0.35 5.89 -19.34
C ASP A 232 0.87 4.68 -18.55
N GLY A 233 0.80 3.47 -19.12
CA GLY A 233 1.21 2.27 -18.38
C GLY A 233 1.16 0.99 -19.22
N VAL A 234 1.22 -0.13 -18.53
CA VAL A 234 1.19 -1.49 -19.12
C VAL A 234 -0.01 -2.26 -18.59
N VAL A 235 -0.73 -2.93 -19.47
CA VAL A 235 -1.79 -3.89 -19.09
C VAL A 235 -1.10 -5.16 -18.60
N TYR A 236 -1.26 -5.51 -17.33
CA TYR A 236 -0.59 -6.68 -16.77
C TYR A 236 -1.55 -7.84 -16.43
N SER A 237 -2.87 -7.60 -16.46
CA SER A 237 -3.88 -8.63 -16.26
C SER A 237 -5.15 -8.33 -17.05
N LEU A 238 -5.66 -9.34 -17.75
CA LEU A 238 -6.89 -9.28 -18.55
C LEU A 238 -7.68 -10.59 -18.37
N PRO A 239 -8.37 -10.78 -17.23
CA PRO A 239 -9.00 -12.06 -16.86
C PRO A 239 -10.27 -12.36 -17.63
N VAL A 240 -10.61 -11.58 -18.66
CA VAL A 240 -11.86 -11.69 -19.43
C VAL A 240 -11.61 -12.00 -20.90
N ARG A 241 -12.65 -12.52 -21.58
CA ARG A 241 -12.63 -12.81 -23.02
C ARG A 241 -13.79 -12.10 -23.72
N GLN A 242 -13.60 -11.76 -24.98
CA GLN A 242 -14.66 -11.19 -25.81
C GLN A 242 -15.89 -12.13 -25.85
N GLY A 243 -17.08 -11.56 -25.66
CA GLY A 243 -18.35 -12.31 -25.58
C GLY A 243 -18.66 -12.88 -24.19
N ALA A 244 -17.72 -12.88 -23.23
CA ALA A 244 -17.99 -13.34 -21.87
C ALA A 244 -18.95 -12.40 -21.15
N TYR A 245 -19.81 -12.96 -20.30
CA TYR A 245 -20.63 -12.19 -19.36
C TYR A 245 -19.81 -11.84 -18.12
N VAL A 246 -19.97 -10.61 -17.64
CA VAL A 246 -19.37 -10.10 -16.39
C VAL A 246 -20.47 -9.51 -15.52
N GLY A 247 -20.42 -9.78 -14.22
CA GLY A 247 -21.32 -9.23 -13.22
C GLY A 247 -20.88 -7.85 -12.74
N PRO A 248 -21.76 -7.12 -12.01
CA PRO A 248 -21.40 -5.87 -11.38
C PRO A 248 -20.25 -6.07 -10.38
N GLY A 249 -19.18 -5.27 -10.48
CA GLY A 249 -18.01 -5.37 -9.63
C GLY A 249 -16.96 -6.39 -10.07
N ASP A 250 -17.21 -7.18 -11.10
CA ASP A 250 -16.20 -8.11 -11.63
C ASP A 250 -15.00 -7.36 -12.20
N LEU A 251 -13.80 -7.84 -11.88
CA LEU A 251 -12.56 -7.32 -12.42
C LEU A 251 -12.43 -7.68 -13.90
N VAL A 252 -12.22 -6.69 -14.77
CA VAL A 252 -12.12 -6.90 -16.22
C VAL A 252 -10.75 -6.59 -16.80
N LEU A 253 -9.98 -5.71 -16.16
CA LEU A 253 -8.63 -5.35 -16.60
C LEU A 253 -7.85 -4.72 -15.46
N GLN A 254 -6.53 -5.00 -15.41
CA GLN A 254 -5.59 -4.29 -14.54
C GLN A 254 -4.46 -3.71 -15.38
N MET A 255 -4.14 -2.45 -15.12
CA MET A 255 -2.98 -1.78 -15.70
C MET A 255 -2.21 -0.99 -14.66
N ALA A 256 -0.93 -0.79 -14.89
CA ALA A 256 -0.07 -0.08 -13.95
C ALA A 256 1.04 0.70 -14.69
N ASP A 257 1.54 1.76 -14.04
CA ASP A 257 2.84 2.32 -14.38
C ASP A 257 3.93 1.43 -13.77
N LEU A 258 4.66 0.71 -14.64
CA LEU A 258 5.73 -0.19 -14.24
C LEU A 258 7.12 0.44 -14.39
N SER A 259 7.25 1.71 -14.74
CA SER A 259 8.54 2.41 -14.82
C SER A 259 9.23 2.48 -13.46
N ARG A 260 8.44 2.53 -12.40
CA ARG A 260 8.84 2.40 -11.01
C ARG A 260 7.91 1.43 -10.30
N VAL A 261 8.49 0.62 -9.43
CA VAL A 261 7.75 -0.36 -8.66
C VAL A 261 7.97 -0.18 -7.16
N LEU A 262 6.94 -0.49 -6.40
CA LEU A 262 6.99 -0.54 -4.96
C LEU A 262 7.41 -1.96 -4.54
N VAL A 263 8.46 -2.07 -3.76
CA VAL A 263 8.87 -3.32 -3.11
C VAL A 263 8.40 -3.30 -1.68
N ARG A 264 7.49 -4.18 -1.34
CA ARG A 264 7.03 -4.41 0.04
C ARG A 264 7.82 -5.56 0.64
N ALA A 265 8.72 -5.26 1.57
CA ALA A 265 9.54 -6.25 2.25
C ALA A 265 8.97 -6.59 3.63
N TYR A 266 9.13 -7.85 4.06
CA TYR A 266 8.52 -8.42 5.26
C TYR A 266 9.61 -8.77 6.27
N VAL A 267 10.04 -7.79 7.07
CA VAL A 267 11.14 -7.93 8.02
C VAL A 267 10.65 -8.61 9.31
N ASP A 268 11.36 -9.65 9.75
CA ASP A 268 11.03 -10.37 10.98
C ASP A 268 11.15 -9.47 12.23
N GLU A 269 10.27 -9.67 13.20
CA GLU A 269 10.15 -8.84 14.42
C GLU A 269 11.47 -8.50 15.11
N PRO A 270 12.44 -9.45 15.29
CA PRO A 270 13.72 -9.14 15.94
C PRO A 270 14.57 -8.09 15.21
N ASP A 271 14.37 -7.93 13.90
CA ASP A 271 15.13 -7.00 13.07
C ASP A 271 14.41 -5.67 12.82
N VAL A 272 13.11 -5.57 13.14
CA VAL A 272 12.32 -4.36 12.92
C VAL A 272 12.92 -3.13 13.62
N GLY A 273 13.41 -3.32 14.86
CA GLY A 273 14.04 -2.24 15.64
C GLY A 273 15.35 -1.70 15.04
N ARG A 274 15.92 -2.35 14.04
CA ARG A 274 17.15 -1.95 13.34
C ARG A 274 16.87 -1.16 12.05
N LEU A 275 15.59 -1.04 11.64
CA LEU A 275 15.18 -0.32 10.45
C LEU A 275 15.15 1.18 10.71
N LEU A 276 15.75 1.94 9.80
CA LEU A 276 15.72 3.40 9.78
C LEU A 276 15.38 3.88 8.37
N PRO A 277 14.64 5.01 8.25
CA PRO A 277 14.39 5.62 6.94
C PRO A 277 15.70 5.97 6.24
N GLY A 278 15.75 5.80 4.92
CA GLY A 278 16.92 6.12 4.10
C GLY A 278 18.00 5.04 4.05
N GLN A 279 17.91 3.95 4.81
CA GLN A 279 18.82 2.80 4.68
C GLN A 279 18.79 2.25 3.26
N ARG A 280 19.95 1.81 2.75
CA ARG A 280 20.06 1.22 1.41
C ARG A 280 19.39 -0.14 1.38
N ILE A 281 18.61 -0.36 0.32
CA ILE A 281 17.99 -1.65 0.01
C ILE A 281 18.54 -2.15 -1.33
N GLU A 282 18.88 -3.42 -1.35
CA GLU A 282 19.26 -4.18 -2.54
C GLU A 282 18.16 -5.22 -2.80
N VAL A 283 17.59 -5.19 -4.00
CA VAL A 283 16.52 -6.10 -4.43
C VAL A 283 17.09 -7.03 -5.49
N THR A 284 16.87 -8.31 -5.33
CA THR A 284 17.30 -9.37 -6.25
C THR A 284 16.11 -10.22 -6.67
N TRP A 285 16.14 -10.73 -7.88
CA TRP A 285 15.15 -11.67 -8.38
C TRP A 285 15.83 -12.89 -8.97
N ASP A 286 15.47 -14.07 -8.49
CA ASP A 286 16.13 -15.33 -8.86
C ASP A 286 15.99 -15.67 -10.34
N ALA A 287 14.92 -15.19 -10.99
CA ALA A 287 14.74 -15.36 -12.43
C ALA A 287 15.75 -14.55 -13.28
N ILE A 288 16.42 -13.54 -12.71
CA ILE A 288 17.46 -12.74 -13.37
C ILE A 288 18.70 -12.69 -12.47
N PRO A 289 19.50 -13.76 -12.42
CA PRO A 289 20.65 -13.82 -11.57
C PRO A 289 21.69 -12.74 -11.87
N GLY A 290 22.33 -12.23 -10.84
CA GLY A 290 23.39 -11.22 -10.95
C GLY A 290 22.91 -9.78 -11.16
N ARG A 291 21.61 -9.55 -11.30
CA ARG A 291 21.03 -8.20 -11.35
C ARG A 291 20.57 -7.77 -9.95
N VAL A 292 20.94 -6.56 -9.58
CA VAL A 292 20.55 -5.93 -8.33
C VAL A 292 19.87 -4.60 -8.63
N TRP A 293 18.68 -4.41 -8.12
CA TRP A 293 18.00 -3.13 -8.12
C TRP A 293 18.20 -2.46 -6.78
N GLN A 294 18.45 -1.16 -6.79
CA GLN A 294 18.75 -0.40 -5.58
C GLN A 294 17.58 0.51 -5.22
N GLY A 295 17.32 0.61 -3.92
CA GLY A 295 16.33 1.51 -3.34
C GLY A 295 16.77 2.00 -1.97
N LYS A 296 15.88 2.71 -1.29
CA LYS A 296 16.06 3.15 0.09
C LYS A 296 14.82 2.85 0.88
N VAL A 297 14.95 2.59 2.17
CA VAL A 297 13.81 2.45 3.09
C VAL A 297 13.02 3.75 3.08
N ASP A 298 11.79 3.72 2.56
CA ASP A 298 10.89 4.88 2.56
C ASP A 298 10.03 4.89 3.82
N VAL A 299 9.46 3.74 4.17
CA VAL A 299 8.56 3.59 5.31
C VAL A 299 9.07 2.51 6.24
N VAL A 300 9.22 2.85 7.52
CA VAL A 300 9.53 1.91 8.60
C VAL A 300 8.22 1.41 9.21
N PRO A 301 8.10 0.11 9.55
CA PRO A 301 6.87 -0.43 10.11
C PRO A 301 6.49 0.23 11.43
N ALA A 302 5.25 0.68 11.54
CA ALA A 302 4.68 1.18 12.80
C ALA A 302 4.08 0.07 13.68
N SER A 303 3.90 -1.13 13.12
CA SER A 303 3.36 -2.30 13.80
C SER A 303 3.86 -3.57 13.14
N VAL A 304 3.84 -4.67 13.88
CA VAL A 304 4.07 -6.01 13.36
C VAL A 304 2.74 -6.73 13.13
N LYS A 305 2.70 -7.59 12.11
CA LYS A 305 1.53 -8.39 11.75
C LYS A 305 1.92 -9.85 11.64
N LEU A 306 1.00 -10.74 12.01
CA LEU A 306 1.20 -12.17 11.80
C LEU A 306 1.07 -12.50 10.31
N ARG A 307 2.12 -13.10 9.73
CA ARG A 307 2.14 -13.59 8.35
C ARG A 307 2.59 -15.06 8.34
N GLY A 308 1.62 -15.94 8.12
CA GLY A 308 1.85 -17.36 8.35
C GLY A 308 2.12 -17.63 9.82
N THR A 309 3.34 -18.09 10.14
CA THR A 309 3.78 -18.40 11.51
C THR A 309 4.76 -17.38 12.09
N ARG A 310 5.04 -16.27 11.38
CA ARG A 310 6.02 -15.25 11.79
C ARG A 310 5.37 -13.88 11.98
N ASN A 311 5.83 -13.17 13.00
CA ASN A 311 5.53 -11.75 13.18
C ASN A 311 6.48 -10.94 12.31
N VAL A 312 5.94 -10.11 11.40
CA VAL A 312 6.72 -9.30 10.48
C VAL A 312 6.29 -7.85 10.50
N GLY A 313 7.26 -6.97 10.36
CA GLY A 313 7.06 -5.56 10.03
C GLY A 313 7.12 -5.37 8.51
N GLU A 314 6.18 -4.60 7.95
CA GLU A 314 6.17 -4.28 6.53
C GLU A 314 6.94 -2.97 6.28
N THR A 315 8.00 -3.04 5.47
CA THR A 315 8.73 -1.86 4.98
C THR A 315 8.58 -1.75 3.48
N THR A 316 8.59 -0.53 2.96
CA THR A 316 8.45 -0.28 1.53
C THR A 316 9.62 0.54 0.99
N THR A 317 9.94 0.28 -0.27
CA THR A 317 10.89 1.07 -1.06
C THR A 317 10.41 1.18 -2.49
N VAL A 318 10.64 2.33 -3.11
CA VAL A 318 10.41 2.51 -4.55
C VAL A 318 11.72 2.25 -5.28
N VAL A 319 11.63 1.46 -6.34
CA VAL A 319 12.77 1.04 -7.17
C VAL A 319 12.48 1.39 -8.63
N ASP A 320 13.47 1.97 -9.31
CA ASP A 320 13.39 2.24 -10.74
C ASP A 320 13.44 0.94 -11.55
N ASN A 321 12.57 0.82 -12.54
CA ASN A 321 12.40 -0.36 -13.38
C ASN A 321 12.35 0.04 -14.88
N PRO A 322 13.44 0.64 -15.41
CA PRO A 322 13.43 1.25 -16.75
C PRO A 322 13.22 0.25 -17.89
N ASP A 323 13.52 -1.01 -17.69
CA ASP A 323 13.36 -2.08 -18.67
C ASP A 323 12.14 -2.98 -18.37
N PHE A 324 11.25 -2.57 -17.46
CA PHE A 324 9.99 -3.23 -17.14
C PHE A 324 10.12 -4.72 -16.77
N LYS A 325 11.30 -5.14 -16.27
CA LYS A 325 11.57 -6.54 -15.93
C LYS A 325 10.96 -6.97 -14.60
N LEU A 326 10.85 -6.04 -13.64
CA LEU A 326 10.13 -6.30 -12.41
C LEU A 326 8.64 -6.20 -12.67
N LEU A 327 7.98 -7.35 -12.62
CA LEU A 327 6.53 -7.46 -12.86
C LEU A 327 5.75 -7.38 -11.54
N PRO A 328 4.51 -6.90 -11.56
CA PRO A 328 3.65 -6.96 -10.38
C PRO A 328 3.48 -8.38 -9.85
N ASN A 329 3.31 -8.49 -8.54
CA ASN A 329 3.03 -9.73 -7.82
C ASN A 329 4.16 -10.77 -7.75
N ILE A 330 5.36 -10.52 -8.32
CA ILE A 330 6.50 -11.42 -8.12
C ILE A 330 7.09 -11.29 -6.71
N ASN A 331 7.67 -12.40 -6.23
CA ASN A 331 8.46 -12.41 -5.01
C ASN A 331 9.92 -12.13 -5.35
N VAL A 332 10.58 -11.35 -4.49
CA VAL A 332 11.97 -10.92 -4.65
C VAL A 332 12.72 -11.09 -3.34
N GLY A 333 14.03 -11.28 -3.43
CA GLY A 333 14.92 -11.18 -2.28
C GLY A 333 15.21 -9.73 -1.97
N VAL A 334 15.19 -9.36 -0.70
CA VAL A 334 15.45 -8.00 -0.24
C VAL A 334 16.54 -8.02 0.82
N THR A 335 17.61 -7.27 0.59
CA THR A 335 18.70 -7.11 1.54
C THR A 335 18.77 -5.64 1.94
N ILE A 336 18.58 -5.37 3.24
CA ILE A 336 18.65 -4.02 3.82
C ILE A 336 19.98 -3.87 4.54
N VAL A 337 20.72 -2.82 4.23
CA VAL A 337 21.96 -2.48 4.93
C VAL A 337 21.60 -1.72 6.20
N ALA A 338 21.49 -2.47 7.31
CA ALA A 338 21.08 -1.92 8.60
C ALA A 338 22.14 -1.00 9.18
N ALA A 339 23.43 -1.36 9.04
CA ALA A 339 24.56 -0.52 9.43
C ALA A 339 25.79 -0.85 8.55
N GLU A 340 26.58 0.16 8.25
CA GLU A 340 27.87 0.01 7.54
C GLU A 340 28.91 0.87 8.27
N HIS A 341 29.96 0.22 8.80
CA HIS A 341 31.11 0.89 9.39
C HIS A 341 32.34 0.61 8.55
N ARG A 342 33.08 1.67 8.22
CA ARG A 342 34.27 1.58 7.37
C ARG A 342 35.53 1.79 8.17
N ASN A 343 36.59 1.12 7.78
CA ASN A 343 37.92 1.23 8.40
C ASN A 343 37.92 0.95 9.92
N VAL A 344 37.14 -0.05 10.34
CA VAL A 344 37.03 -0.48 11.75
C VAL A 344 37.79 -1.78 11.97
N ILE A 345 38.23 -2.03 13.21
CA ILE A 345 38.88 -3.30 13.56
C ILE A 345 37.83 -4.39 13.56
N THR A 346 38.02 -5.39 12.68
CA THR A 346 37.15 -6.56 12.58
C THR A 346 37.91 -7.82 12.92
N VAL A 347 37.20 -8.73 13.57
CA VAL A 347 37.72 -10.07 13.92
C VAL A 347 36.75 -11.13 13.48
N PRO A 348 37.22 -12.35 13.15
CA PRO A 348 36.33 -13.47 12.90
C PRO A 348 35.41 -13.71 14.11
N ARG A 349 34.13 -13.98 13.85
CA ARG A 349 33.14 -14.23 14.91
C ARG A 349 33.59 -15.42 15.83
N GLU A 350 34.33 -16.39 15.29
CA GLU A 350 34.87 -17.49 16.05
C GLU A 350 35.89 -17.10 17.14
N ALA A 351 36.51 -15.91 17.04
CA ALA A 351 37.43 -15.40 18.04
C ALA A 351 36.72 -14.85 19.28
N ILE A 352 35.45 -14.45 19.13
CA ILE A 352 34.66 -13.84 20.21
C ILE A 352 34.19 -14.91 21.20
N ARG A 353 34.40 -14.65 22.47
CA ARG A 353 33.91 -15.46 23.58
C ARG A 353 33.15 -14.62 24.57
N GLN A 354 32.26 -15.29 25.31
CA GLN A 354 31.44 -14.60 26.30
C GLN A 354 31.48 -15.41 27.62
N ASP A 355 31.70 -14.71 28.69
CA ASP A 355 31.61 -15.26 30.04
C ASP A 355 30.87 -14.25 30.94
N ASN A 356 29.76 -14.71 31.59
CA ASN A 356 29.00 -13.94 32.57
C ASN A 356 28.70 -12.46 32.16
N SER A 357 28.30 -12.19 30.93
CA SER A 357 28.02 -10.86 30.37
C SER A 357 29.22 -10.06 29.88
N LYS A 358 30.45 -10.55 30.01
CA LYS A 358 31.63 -9.92 29.43
C LYS A 358 32.02 -10.62 28.13
N THR A 359 32.33 -9.80 27.12
CA THR A 359 32.83 -10.25 25.84
C THR A 359 34.35 -10.12 25.82
N PHE A 360 35.04 -11.16 25.43
CA PHE A 360 36.52 -11.18 25.42
C PHE A 360 37.04 -11.98 24.23
N VAL A 361 38.33 -11.82 23.96
CA VAL A 361 39.13 -12.61 23.00
C VAL A 361 40.38 -13.11 23.65
N PHE A 362 40.98 -14.17 23.09
CA PHE A 362 42.33 -14.59 23.43
C PHE A 362 43.30 -14.03 22.40
N GLU A 363 44.11 -13.06 22.81
CA GLU A 363 45.20 -12.51 22.02
C GLU A 363 46.43 -13.45 22.18
N ILE A 364 47.13 -13.70 21.10
CA ILE A 364 48.40 -14.48 21.11
C ILE A 364 49.55 -13.51 21.08
N ALA A 365 50.22 -13.37 22.22
CA ALA A 365 51.45 -12.57 22.33
C ALA A 365 52.56 -13.39 22.99
N ASN A 366 53.76 -13.39 22.44
CA ASN A 366 54.90 -14.14 22.90
C ASN A 366 54.64 -15.65 23.10
N ASN A 367 53.90 -16.27 22.16
CA ASN A 367 53.44 -17.68 22.20
C ASN A 367 52.58 -18.04 23.43
N ARG A 368 51.89 -17.05 24.02
CA ARG A 368 50.96 -17.26 25.11
C ARG A 368 49.59 -16.64 24.80
N LEU A 369 48.54 -17.24 25.36
CA LEU A 369 47.20 -16.70 25.37
C LEU A 369 47.08 -15.59 26.41
N ILE A 370 46.61 -14.45 26.00
CA ILE A 370 46.29 -13.32 26.89
C ILE A 370 44.78 -13.06 26.77
N HIS A 371 44.10 -13.14 27.89
CA HIS A 371 42.69 -12.77 27.98
C HIS A 371 42.53 -11.25 27.79
N ARG A 372 41.72 -10.80 26.79
CA ARG A 372 41.45 -9.39 26.54
C ARG A 372 39.97 -9.15 26.55
N ASP A 373 39.49 -8.36 27.53
CA ASP A 373 38.14 -7.84 27.50
C ASP A 373 37.98 -6.87 26.30
N VAL A 374 36.94 -7.07 25.48
CA VAL A 374 36.69 -6.25 24.29
C VAL A 374 35.26 -5.72 24.30
N GLN A 375 35.09 -4.54 23.72
CA GLN A 375 33.76 -4.02 23.41
C GLN A 375 33.45 -4.26 21.92
N VAL A 376 32.29 -4.79 21.67
CA VAL A 376 31.80 -5.10 20.31
C VAL A 376 30.69 -4.13 19.94
N SER A 377 30.56 -3.83 18.63
CA SER A 377 29.47 -3.04 18.08
C SER A 377 28.66 -3.89 17.10
N ILE A 378 28.79 -3.66 15.80
CA ILE A 378 28.04 -4.45 14.81
C ILE A 378 28.71 -5.78 14.52
N SER A 379 27.88 -6.75 14.17
CA SER A 379 28.34 -8.08 13.73
C SER A 379 27.55 -8.54 12.52
N ASN A 380 28.20 -9.41 11.73
CA ASN A 380 27.55 -10.17 10.69
C ASN A 380 27.79 -11.68 10.87
N LEU A 381 27.54 -12.49 9.86
CA LEU A 381 27.69 -13.94 9.95
C LEU A 381 29.13 -14.39 10.20
N THR A 382 30.13 -13.64 9.73
CA THR A 382 31.54 -14.06 9.72
C THR A 382 32.43 -13.20 10.61
N GLN A 383 32.11 -11.92 10.80
CA GLN A 383 32.93 -10.92 11.46
C GLN A 383 32.18 -10.15 12.53
N VAL A 384 32.94 -9.60 13.46
CA VAL A 384 32.48 -8.73 14.56
C VAL A 384 33.39 -7.51 14.62
N GLU A 385 32.81 -6.33 14.76
CA GLU A 385 33.54 -5.08 14.98
C GLU A 385 33.95 -4.95 16.46
N ILE A 386 35.21 -4.60 16.68
CA ILE A 386 35.78 -4.30 17.97
C ILE A 386 35.94 -2.78 18.08
N THR A 387 35.30 -2.17 19.06
CA THR A 387 35.38 -0.73 19.31
C THR A 387 36.45 -0.36 20.31
N SER A 388 36.78 -1.26 21.24
CA SER A 388 37.87 -1.04 22.24
C SER A 388 38.39 -2.38 22.76
N GLY A 389 39.61 -2.36 23.32
CA GLY A 389 40.25 -3.52 23.96
C GLY A 389 41.21 -4.28 23.07
N LEU A 390 41.33 -3.96 21.75
CA LEU A 390 42.21 -4.65 20.82
C LEU A 390 42.96 -3.66 19.93
N THR A 391 44.19 -4.01 19.59
CA THR A 391 45.01 -3.23 18.63
C THR A 391 44.90 -3.81 17.23
N ASP A 392 45.21 -2.97 16.22
CA ASP A 392 45.29 -3.41 14.84
C ASP A 392 46.39 -4.50 14.67
N ASN A 393 46.14 -5.47 13.79
CA ASN A 393 46.99 -6.62 13.53
C ASN A 393 47.27 -7.55 14.73
N ALA A 394 46.52 -7.44 15.86
CA ALA A 394 46.59 -8.40 16.94
C ALA A 394 46.27 -9.83 16.45
N LEU A 395 47.06 -10.81 16.88
CA LEU A 395 46.84 -12.19 16.52
C LEU A 395 45.90 -12.86 17.54
N LEU A 396 44.81 -13.45 17.08
CA LEU A 396 43.73 -13.98 17.92
C LEU A 396 43.61 -15.49 17.76
N ALA A 397 43.35 -16.20 18.86
CA ALA A 397 43.05 -17.63 18.84
C ALA A 397 41.55 -17.84 18.48
N LEU A 398 41.29 -18.57 17.40
CA LEU A 398 39.95 -18.92 16.95
C LEU A 398 39.40 -20.13 17.71
N GLY A 399 40.22 -21.19 17.84
CA GLY A 399 39.85 -22.40 18.52
C GLY A 399 41.02 -23.35 18.68
N SER A 400 40.94 -24.28 19.66
CA SER A 400 41.92 -25.32 19.89
C SER A 400 41.70 -26.48 18.91
N THR A 401 42.78 -26.97 18.30
CA THR A 401 42.78 -28.16 17.41
C THR A 401 43.11 -29.46 18.14
N ASN A 402 43.64 -29.36 19.38
CA ASN A 402 43.97 -30.53 20.19
C ASN A 402 43.01 -30.74 21.37
N SER A 403 41.81 -30.19 21.31
CA SER A 403 40.74 -30.28 22.31
C SER A 403 41.11 -29.79 23.72
N LYS A 404 42.27 -29.17 23.90
CA LYS A 404 42.61 -28.49 25.16
C LYS A 404 41.84 -27.17 25.29
N PRO A 405 41.31 -26.83 26.47
CA PRO A 405 40.62 -25.55 26.68
C PRO A 405 41.60 -24.37 26.56
N LEU A 406 41.15 -23.29 25.93
CA LEU A 406 41.85 -22.02 25.92
C LEU A 406 41.76 -21.40 27.31
N LYS A 407 42.91 -21.16 27.94
CA LYS A 407 43.04 -20.52 29.27
C LYS A 407 44.02 -19.39 29.20
N ASP A 408 43.80 -18.36 30.02
CA ASP A 408 44.76 -17.26 30.17
C ASP A 408 46.13 -17.76 30.61
N GLY A 409 47.20 -17.24 29.99
CA GLY A 409 48.57 -17.61 30.25
C GLY A 409 49.04 -18.93 29.65
N ALA A 410 48.18 -19.71 28.99
CA ALA A 410 48.56 -20.99 28.37
C ALA A 410 49.55 -20.79 27.21
N ASP A 411 50.57 -21.66 27.13
CA ASP A 411 51.52 -21.70 26.01
C ASP A 411 50.80 -22.21 24.75
N VAL A 412 51.00 -21.53 23.60
CA VAL A 412 50.32 -21.90 22.36
C VAL A 412 51.25 -22.14 21.21
N LYS A 413 50.84 -23.07 20.36
CA LYS A 413 51.41 -23.34 19.04
C LYS A 413 50.37 -23.03 17.97
N VAL A 414 50.69 -22.04 17.14
CA VAL A 414 49.80 -21.67 16.03
C VAL A 414 49.95 -22.67 14.89
N VAL A 415 48.81 -23.18 14.42
CA VAL A 415 48.75 -23.99 13.21
C VAL A 415 48.01 -23.17 12.15
N ARG A 416 48.59 -23.09 10.97
CA ARG A 416 48.01 -22.37 9.81
C ARG A 416 46.88 -23.16 9.17
#